data_2563006c667fd9bdb3a2b44aa10885d3
#
_entry.id   2563006c667fd9bdb3a2b44aa10885d3
#
_cell.length_a   1.000
_cell.length_b   1.000
_cell.length_c   1.000
_cell.angle_alpha   90.00
_cell.angle_beta   90.00
_cell.angle_gamma   90.00
#
_symmetry.space_group_name_H-M   'P 1'
#
loop_
_entity.id
_entity.type
_entity.pdbx_description
1 polymer ?
#
loop_
_entity_poly.entity_id
_entity_poly.type
_entity_poly.pdbx_seq_one_letter_code
_entity_poly.pdbx_strand_id
1 'polypeptide(L)'
;MSNIRNYKYDWVWEKSKASNFVQVKNQPLKNFENVLVFTSDGKKADYFPQMTDGEAYKPRAGKKETDVYNKIPNHTFRNGSKGKRYPKAIQYFKTAESEGKTQHSTQKPVALMEYLIKTYTNENELVLDFTMGSGTTGVACKNLNRKFIGIEIDETYFNIAEERIEKH
;
A
#
# COMPACT_ATOMS: atom_id res chain seq x y z
N MET A 1 11.72 -15.62 -11.59
CA MET A 1 11.67 -14.39 -12.40
C MET A 1 10.29 -13.76 -12.23
N SER A 2 10.26 -12.52 -11.76
CA SER A 2 8.99 -11.78 -11.70
C SER A 2 8.47 -11.59 -13.13
N ASN A 3 7.19 -11.87 -13.35
CA ASN A 3 6.59 -11.72 -14.67
C ASN A 3 6.40 -10.23 -14.99
N ILE A 4 7.35 -9.66 -15.69
CA ILE A 4 7.40 -8.22 -16.03
C ILE A 4 6.12 -7.75 -16.76
N ARG A 5 5.43 -8.64 -17.48
CA ARG A 5 4.16 -8.32 -18.17
C ARG A 5 3.03 -8.00 -17.20
N ASN A 6 3.08 -8.55 -16.01
CA ASN A 6 2.05 -8.39 -14.98
C ASN A 6 2.33 -7.22 -14.03
N TYR A 7 3.57 -6.70 -14.01
CA TYR A 7 3.91 -5.50 -13.24
C TYR A 7 3.18 -4.27 -13.78
N LYS A 8 2.64 -3.47 -12.87
CA LYS A 8 1.90 -2.24 -13.19
C LYS A 8 2.61 -0.98 -12.72
N TYR A 9 2.85 -0.89 -11.44
CA TYR A 9 3.51 0.23 -10.77
C TYR A 9 3.89 -0.18 -9.35
N ASP A 10 4.54 0.74 -8.64
CA ASP A 10 4.90 0.56 -7.25
C ASP A 10 4.45 1.75 -6.40
N TRP A 11 4.29 1.46 -5.11
CA TRP A 11 4.23 2.43 -4.05
C TRP A 11 5.52 2.39 -3.26
N VAL A 12 5.86 3.49 -2.64
CA VAL A 12 6.94 3.58 -1.67
C VAL A 12 6.32 3.81 -0.29
N TRP A 13 6.48 2.85 0.59
CA TRP A 13 6.20 3.05 1.99
C TRP A 13 7.39 3.74 2.64
N GLU A 14 7.24 5.02 3.00
CA GLU A 14 8.18 5.76 3.81
C GLU A 14 7.96 5.42 5.29
N LYS A 15 9.02 4.98 5.97
CA LYS A 15 9.00 4.51 7.35
C LYS A 15 9.39 5.60 8.33
N SER A 16 8.82 5.58 9.53
CA SER A 16 9.23 6.46 10.63
C SER A 16 10.64 6.17 11.17
N LYS A 17 11.12 4.92 11.00
CA LYS A 17 12.45 4.49 11.41
C LYS A 17 13.22 3.92 10.22
N ALA A 18 14.44 4.35 10.09
CA ALA A 18 15.35 3.76 9.12
C ALA A 18 15.84 2.40 9.62
N SER A 19 16.30 1.58 8.69
CA SER A 19 16.92 0.28 8.94
C SER A 19 18.32 0.24 8.36
N ASN A 20 19.02 -0.90 8.54
CA ASN A 20 20.32 -1.13 7.97
C ASN A 20 21.48 -0.37 8.64
N PHE A 21 21.41 -0.18 9.97
CA PHE A 21 22.39 0.55 10.75
C PHE A 21 23.81 -0.04 10.67
N VAL A 22 23.92 -1.36 10.50
CA VAL A 22 25.22 -2.06 10.40
C VAL A 22 26.01 -1.59 9.17
N GLN A 23 25.31 -1.18 8.11
CA GLN A 23 25.90 -0.78 6.84
C GLN A 23 26.04 0.74 6.67
N VAL A 24 25.77 1.53 7.70
CA VAL A 24 25.68 3.00 7.62
C VAL A 24 26.94 3.69 7.09
N LYS A 25 28.11 3.06 7.26
CA LYS A 25 29.39 3.59 6.76
C LYS A 25 29.60 3.34 5.26
N ASN A 26 28.85 2.40 4.67
CA ASN A 26 29.03 1.95 3.29
C ASN A 26 27.86 2.35 2.38
N GLN A 27 26.69 2.61 2.96
CA GLN A 27 25.47 2.96 2.20
C GLN A 27 24.50 3.75 3.08
N PRO A 28 23.60 4.53 2.46
CA PRO A 28 22.58 5.27 3.20
C PRO A 28 21.67 4.36 4.03
N LEU A 29 21.16 4.87 5.14
CA LEU A 29 20.10 4.23 5.90
C LEU A 29 18.84 4.10 5.04
N LYS A 30 18.22 2.92 5.06
CA LYS A 30 17.01 2.64 4.30
C LYS A 30 15.76 2.93 5.13
N ASN A 31 15.09 4.03 4.82
CA ASN A 31 13.85 4.45 5.50
C ASN A 31 12.58 4.19 4.67
N PHE A 32 12.65 3.32 3.67
CA PHE A 32 11.50 3.00 2.83
C PHE A 32 11.48 1.52 2.40
N GLU A 33 10.30 1.07 1.96
CA GLU A 33 10.12 -0.21 1.28
C GLU A 33 9.23 0.00 0.03
N ASN A 34 9.48 -0.77 -1.02
CA ASN A 34 8.65 -0.74 -2.22
C ASN A 34 7.52 -1.77 -2.09
N VAL A 35 6.32 -1.37 -2.46
CA VAL A 35 5.15 -2.24 -2.61
C VAL A 35 4.84 -2.36 -4.08
N LEU A 36 5.17 -3.50 -4.68
CA LEU A 36 5.02 -3.73 -6.12
C LEU A 36 3.61 -4.24 -6.43
N VAL A 37 2.97 -3.65 -7.42
CA VAL A 37 1.62 -4.03 -7.86
C VAL A 37 1.70 -4.83 -9.15
N PHE A 38 1.12 -6.02 -9.11
CA PHE A 38 0.99 -6.93 -10.25
C PHE A 38 -0.46 -7.32 -10.46
N THR A 39 -0.80 -7.73 -11.69
CA THR A 39 -2.09 -8.35 -12.01
C THR A 39 -1.86 -9.70 -12.67
N SER A 40 -2.72 -10.68 -12.40
CA SER A 40 -2.56 -12.04 -12.93
C SER A 40 -2.75 -12.14 -14.45
N ASP A 41 -3.58 -11.27 -15.02
CA ASP A 41 -4.01 -11.31 -16.42
C ASP A 41 -3.42 -10.17 -17.29
N GLY A 42 -2.51 -9.38 -16.74
CA GLY A 42 -1.92 -8.23 -17.42
C GLY A 42 -2.86 -7.01 -17.58
N LYS A 43 -4.12 -7.09 -17.14
CA LYS A 43 -5.08 -5.98 -17.17
C LYS A 43 -4.78 -4.94 -16.08
N LYS A 44 -5.61 -3.92 -15.98
CA LYS A 44 -5.52 -2.95 -14.88
C LYS A 44 -5.90 -3.64 -13.57
N ALA A 45 -5.19 -3.31 -12.50
CA ALA A 45 -5.64 -3.64 -11.16
C ALA A 45 -6.91 -2.84 -10.82
N ASP A 46 -7.81 -3.42 -10.04
CA ASP A 46 -8.84 -2.64 -9.38
C ASP A 46 -8.15 -1.61 -8.50
N TYR A 47 -8.65 -0.36 -8.55
CA TYR A 47 -8.00 0.74 -7.87
C TYR A 47 -9.02 1.73 -7.32
N PHE A 48 -9.13 1.76 -6.01
CA PHE A 48 -10.00 2.65 -5.24
C PHE A 48 -9.15 3.69 -4.51
N PRO A 49 -8.84 4.84 -5.14
CA PRO A 49 -7.90 5.80 -4.58
C PRO A 49 -8.36 6.35 -3.25
N GLN A 50 -7.52 6.26 -2.23
CA GLN A 50 -7.77 6.83 -0.91
C GLN A 50 -7.49 8.34 -0.98
N MET A 51 -8.55 9.10 -1.31
CA MET A 51 -8.46 10.54 -1.53
C MET A 51 -8.17 11.29 -0.24
N THR A 52 -7.29 12.27 -0.30
CA THR A 52 -6.98 13.18 0.82
C THR A 52 -7.64 14.55 0.62
N ASP A 53 -7.86 15.26 1.70
CA ASP A 53 -8.32 16.65 1.65
C ASP A 53 -7.19 17.61 1.24
N GLY A 54 -7.57 18.68 0.57
CA GLY A 54 -6.67 19.73 0.14
C GLY A 54 -7.45 20.95 -0.35
N GLU A 55 -6.77 22.04 -0.62
CA GLU A 55 -7.43 23.23 -1.13
C GLU A 55 -8.08 23.00 -2.50
N ALA A 56 -9.27 23.52 -2.69
CA ALA A 56 -9.92 23.53 -3.99
C ALA A 56 -9.13 24.42 -4.98
N TYR A 57 -9.03 23.99 -6.21
CA TYR A 57 -8.43 24.81 -7.25
C TYR A 57 -9.25 24.81 -8.53
N LYS A 58 -9.23 25.93 -9.22
CA LYS A 58 -9.89 26.10 -10.51
C LYS A 58 -9.11 25.33 -11.60
N PRO A 59 -9.81 24.81 -12.63
CA PRO A 59 -9.12 24.23 -13.77
C PRO A 59 -8.18 25.25 -14.40
N ARG A 60 -6.98 24.84 -14.73
CA ARG A 60 -6.10 25.67 -15.58
C ARG A 60 -6.47 25.43 -17.03
N ALA A 61 -6.53 26.52 -17.83
CA ALA A 61 -6.59 26.39 -19.27
C ALA A 61 -5.36 25.58 -19.72
N GLY A 62 -5.60 24.44 -20.39
CA GLY A 62 -4.51 23.61 -20.86
C GLY A 62 -3.62 24.40 -21.84
N LYS A 63 -2.32 24.40 -21.61
CA LYS A 63 -1.37 24.82 -22.66
C LYS A 63 -1.49 23.81 -23.80
N LYS A 64 -1.42 24.31 -25.04
CA LYS A 64 -1.28 23.48 -26.25
C LYS A 64 -0.13 22.48 -26.07
N GLU A 65 -0.28 21.34 -26.72
CA GLU A 65 0.63 20.20 -26.78
C GLU A 65 2.07 20.50 -26.37
N THR A 66 2.59 19.74 -25.38
CA THR A 66 4.00 19.74 -25.05
C THR A 66 4.60 18.46 -25.59
N ASP A 67 5.82 18.52 -26.14
CA ASP A 67 6.54 17.37 -26.70
C ASP A 67 6.71 16.19 -25.72
N VAL A 68 6.57 16.46 -24.44
CA VAL A 68 6.68 15.45 -23.35
C VAL A 68 5.40 14.62 -23.20
N TYR A 69 4.23 15.15 -23.56
CA TYR A 69 2.93 14.50 -23.37
C TYR A 69 2.15 14.42 -24.68
N ASN A 70 2.79 13.89 -25.73
CA ASN A 70 2.16 13.69 -27.02
C ASN A 70 0.80 13.01 -26.88
N LYS A 71 -0.28 13.74 -27.22
CA LYS A 71 -1.63 13.22 -27.43
C LYS A 71 -2.46 12.82 -26.21
N ILE A 72 -2.21 13.36 -25.02
CA ILE A 72 -3.21 13.26 -23.94
C ILE A 72 -4.34 14.23 -24.24
N PRO A 73 -5.59 13.76 -24.41
CA PRO A 73 -6.72 14.63 -24.71
C PRO A 73 -6.87 15.73 -23.66
N ASN A 74 -7.07 16.96 -24.10
CA ASN A 74 -7.15 18.20 -23.29
C ASN A 74 -8.16 18.18 -22.12
N HIS A 75 -9.06 17.21 -22.05
CA HIS A 75 -10.09 17.11 -21.02
C HIS A 75 -9.57 16.58 -19.67
N THR A 76 -8.42 15.92 -19.62
CA THR A 76 -7.86 15.35 -18.40
C THR A 76 -7.34 16.44 -17.44
N PHE A 77 -7.03 17.62 -17.95
CA PHE A 77 -6.51 18.75 -17.16
C PHE A 77 -7.54 19.87 -16.91
N ARG A 78 -8.78 19.71 -17.37
CA ARG A 78 -9.83 20.76 -17.29
C ARG A 78 -10.64 20.75 -16.02
N ASN A 79 -10.65 19.64 -15.29
CA ASN A 79 -11.43 19.53 -14.08
C ASN A 79 -10.58 19.99 -12.89
N GLY A 80 -10.86 21.16 -12.36
CA GLY A 80 -10.30 21.60 -11.09
C GLY A 80 -10.58 20.59 -9.98
N SER A 81 -10.07 20.82 -8.80
CA SER A 81 -10.37 19.99 -7.62
C SER A 81 -11.37 20.68 -6.72
N LYS A 82 -12.36 19.93 -6.27
CA LYS A 82 -13.31 20.35 -5.24
C LYS A 82 -12.77 20.17 -3.81
N GLY A 83 -11.45 20.22 -3.64
CA GLY A 83 -10.81 19.99 -2.35
C GLY A 83 -10.40 18.55 -2.07
N LYS A 84 -10.40 17.68 -3.07
CA LYS A 84 -9.86 16.31 -2.95
C LYS A 84 -8.61 16.16 -3.79
N ARG A 85 -7.68 15.33 -3.31
CA ARG A 85 -6.40 15.01 -3.97
C ARG A 85 -6.24 13.51 -4.11
N TYR A 86 -5.77 13.09 -5.26
CA TYR A 86 -5.33 11.70 -5.46
C TYR A 86 -4.10 11.41 -4.62
N PRO A 87 -3.95 10.17 -4.12
CA PRO A 87 -2.78 9.79 -3.36
C PRO A 87 -1.51 9.88 -4.23
N LYS A 88 -0.40 10.22 -3.59
CA LYS A 88 0.93 10.16 -4.20
C LYS A 88 1.50 8.75 -4.07
N ALA A 89 2.47 8.37 -4.89
CA ALA A 89 3.10 7.05 -4.83
C ALA A 89 3.90 6.83 -3.53
N ILE A 90 4.38 7.90 -2.90
CA ILE A 90 5.05 7.82 -1.60
C ILE A 90 4.00 8.03 -0.50
N GLN A 91 3.86 7.03 0.38
CA GLN A 91 2.96 7.04 1.52
C GLN A 91 3.74 6.86 2.81
N TYR A 92 3.53 7.73 3.76
CA TYR A 92 4.16 7.65 5.07
C TYR A 92 3.27 6.87 6.05
N PHE A 93 3.84 5.81 6.65
CA PHE A 93 3.25 5.10 7.78
C PHE A 93 4.32 4.83 8.83
N LYS A 94 3.96 4.98 10.09
CA LYS A 94 4.85 4.60 11.19
C LYS A 94 5.12 3.09 11.12
N THR A 95 6.28 2.68 11.60
CA THR A 95 6.62 1.25 11.72
C THR A 95 5.77 0.55 12.78
N ALA A 96 5.65 -0.76 12.72
CA ALA A 96 4.73 -1.56 13.54
C ALA A 96 4.90 -1.36 15.05
N GLU A 97 6.11 -1.02 15.51
CA GLU A 97 6.39 -0.75 16.93
C GLU A 97 5.62 0.47 17.48
N SER A 98 5.11 1.35 16.60
CA SER A 98 4.26 2.46 17.02
C SER A 98 2.82 2.04 17.37
N GLU A 99 2.42 0.85 16.97
CA GLU A 99 1.11 0.25 17.25
C GLU A 99 1.13 -0.66 18.48
N GLY A 100 2.30 -0.86 19.10
CA GLY A 100 2.50 -1.68 20.27
C GLY A 100 3.67 -2.66 20.14
N LYS A 101 3.71 -3.67 21.01
CA LYS A 101 4.75 -4.70 20.97
C LYS A 101 4.62 -5.55 19.71
N THR A 102 5.68 -5.58 18.92
CA THR A 102 5.72 -6.44 17.74
C THR A 102 5.88 -7.91 18.12
N GLN A 103 5.18 -8.77 17.43
CA GLN A 103 5.20 -10.23 17.62
C GLN A 103 6.08 -10.94 16.58
N HIS A 104 6.47 -10.23 15.52
CA HIS A 104 7.31 -10.76 14.46
C HIS A 104 8.36 -9.71 14.05
N SER A 105 9.59 -10.13 13.76
CA SER A 105 10.72 -9.23 13.45
C SER A 105 10.50 -8.34 12.24
N THR A 106 9.71 -8.79 11.27
CA THR A 106 9.39 -8.06 10.03
C THR A 106 7.91 -7.64 9.96
N GLN A 107 7.24 -7.54 11.12
CA GLN A 107 5.83 -7.16 11.19
C GLN A 107 5.58 -5.83 10.50
N LYS A 108 4.56 -5.79 9.65
CA LYS A 108 4.09 -4.55 9.00
C LYS A 108 3.07 -3.84 9.90
N PRO A 109 2.95 -2.50 9.81
CA PRO A 109 1.92 -1.80 10.55
C PRO A 109 0.52 -2.08 9.98
N VAL A 110 -0.47 -2.21 10.86
CA VAL A 110 -1.87 -2.46 10.47
C VAL A 110 -2.39 -1.35 9.57
N ALA A 111 -2.07 -0.08 9.89
CA ALA A 111 -2.48 1.07 9.11
C ALA A 111 -2.03 1.03 7.63
N LEU A 112 -0.81 0.52 7.35
CA LEU A 112 -0.34 0.31 5.98
C LEU A 112 -1.16 -0.76 5.26
N MET A 113 -1.40 -1.90 5.93
CA MET A 113 -2.18 -2.99 5.33
C MET A 113 -3.63 -2.56 5.07
N GLU A 114 -4.24 -1.85 6.00
CA GLU A 114 -5.58 -1.28 5.79
C GLU A 114 -5.64 -0.32 4.59
N TYR A 115 -4.64 0.54 4.44
CA TYR A 115 -4.56 1.44 3.30
C TYR A 115 -4.50 0.69 1.97
N LEU A 116 -3.64 -0.34 1.88
CA LEU A 116 -3.49 -1.15 0.69
C LEU A 116 -4.76 -1.98 0.40
N ILE A 117 -5.35 -2.60 1.42
CA ILE A 117 -6.59 -3.39 1.29
C ILE A 117 -7.75 -2.49 0.79
N LYS A 118 -7.94 -1.32 1.37
CA LYS A 118 -8.94 -0.33 0.89
C LYS A 118 -8.69 0.11 -0.55
N THR A 119 -7.43 0.17 -0.95
CA THR A 119 -7.05 0.64 -2.30
C THR A 119 -7.31 -0.40 -3.37
N TYR A 120 -7.32 -1.69 -3.03
CA TYR A 120 -7.40 -2.77 -4.03
C TYR A 120 -8.59 -3.71 -3.84
N THR A 121 -9.40 -3.53 -2.81
CA THR A 121 -10.56 -4.39 -2.54
C THR A 121 -11.78 -3.63 -2.08
N ASN A 122 -12.95 -4.21 -2.32
CA ASN A 122 -14.22 -3.81 -1.72
C ASN A 122 -14.53 -4.66 -0.46
N GLU A 123 -15.52 -4.23 0.32
CA GLU A 123 -16.01 -5.03 1.44
C GLU A 123 -16.49 -6.41 0.98
N ASN A 124 -16.31 -7.41 1.82
CA ASN A 124 -16.60 -8.82 1.58
C ASN A 124 -15.75 -9.53 0.52
N GLU A 125 -14.84 -8.84 -0.15
CA GLU A 125 -13.86 -9.49 -1.03
C GLU A 125 -12.82 -10.27 -0.24
N LEU A 126 -12.19 -11.23 -0.92
CA LEU A 126 -11.22 -12.13 -0.33
C LEU A 126 -9.80 -11.61 -0.51
N VAL A 127 -9.06 -11.57 0.59
CA VAL A 127 -7.62 -11.25 0.63
C VAL A 127 -6.85 -12.50 1.03
N LEU A 128 -5.80 -12.83 0.29
CA LEU A 128 -4.87 -13.91 0.60
C LEU A 128 -3.51 -13.32 1.02
N ASP A 129 -2.98 -13.79 2.13
CA ASP A 129 -1.59 -13.60 2.52
C ASP A 129 -0.93 -14.96 2.74
N PHE A 130 -0.09 -15.38 1.81
CA PHE A 130 0.57 -16.69 1.83
C PHE A 130 1.83 -16.73 2.69
N THR A 131 2.18 -15.65 3.38
CA THR A 131 3.31 -15.51 4.31
C THR A 131 2.92 -14.57 5.46
N MET A 132 1.77 -14.85 6.10
CA MET A 132 1.10 -13.90 6.98
C MET A 132 1.88 -13.52 8.24
N GLY A 133 2.91 -14.30 8.62
CA GLY A 133 3.68 -14.07 9.84
C GLY A 133 2.77 -13.96 11.06
N SER A 134 2.85 -12.86 11.77
CA SER A 134 1.99 -12.57 12.93
C SER A 134 0.58 -12.04 12.57
N GLY A 135 0.09 -12.20 11.35
CA GLY A 135 -1.30 -11.99 10.94
C GLY A 135 -1.74 -10.52 10.77
N THR A 136 -0.84 -9.59 10.51
CA THR A 136 -1.21 -8.16 10.35
C THR A 136 -2.23 -7.93 9.24
N THR A 137 -2.09 -8.63 8.11
CA THR A 137 -3.05 -8.56 6.99
C THR A 137 -4.44 -9.05 7.41
N GLY A 138 -4.51 -10.13 8.21
CA GLY A 138 -5.76 -10.67 8.73
C GLY A 138 -6.47 -9.69 9.68
N VAL A 139 -5.71 -9.06 10.59
CA VAL A 139 -6.23 -7.99 11.47
C VAL A 139 -6.81 -6.84 10.64
N ALA A 140 -6.07 -6.37 9.63
CA ALA A 140 -6.54 -5.30 8.76
C ALA A 140 -7.80 -5.70 7.96
N CYS A 141 -7.87 -6.95 7.49
CA CYS A 141 -9.05 -7.48 6.81
C CYS A 141 -10.29 -7.49 7.72
N LYS A 142 -10.12 -7.93 8.96
CA LYS A 142 -11.21 -7.96 9.95
C LYS A 142 -11.72 -6.56 10.25
N ASN A 143 -10.83 -5.59 10.48
CA ASN A 143 -11.17 -4.19 10.71
C ASN A 143 -11.96 -3.58 9.55
N LEU A 144 -11.75 -4.08 8.34
CA LEU A 144 -12.31 -3.55 7.11
C LEU A 144 -13.46 -4.39 6.52
N ASN A 145 -13.94 -5.41 7.20
CA ASN A 145 -14.96 -6.35 6.70
C ASN A 145 -14.55 -7.03 5.37
N ARG A 146 -13.31 -7.48 5.27
CA ARG A 146 -12.82 -8.32 4.17
C ARG A 146 -12.67 -9.76 4.64
N LYS A 147 -12.92 -10.71 3.74
CA LYS A 147 -12.60 -12.12 3.97
C LYS A 147 -11.09 -12.31 3.90
N PHE A 148 -10.56 -13.23 4.69
CA PHE A 148 -9.13 -13.46 4.78
C PHE A 148 -8.78 -14.94 4.71
N ILE A 149 -7.73 -15.25 3.97
CA ILE A 149 -7.03 -16.54 4.03
C ILE A 149 -5.56 -16.21 4.31
N GLY A 150 -5.04 -16.74 5.41
CA GLY A 150 -3.63 -16.64 5.79
C GLY A 150 -2.95 -17.99 5.72
N ILE A 151 -1.69 -18.01 5.27
CA ILE A 151 -0.82 -19.19 5.28
C ILE A 151 0.46 -18.79 6.02
N GLU A 152 0.88 -19.61 6.97
CA GLU A 152 2.13 -19.46 7.70
C GLU A 152 2.72 -20.87 7.95
N ILE A 153 4.01 -21.03 7.71
CA ILE A 153 4.69 -22.31 7.87
C ILE A 153 5.17 -22.54 9.30
N ASP A 154 5.46 -21.47 10.03
CA ASP A 154 5.87 -21.52 11.42
C ASP A 154 4.64 -21.58 12.32
N GLU A 155 4.47 -22.71 13.01
CA GLU A 155 3.32 -22.95 13.88
C GLU A 155 3.20 -21.92 15.01
N THR A 156 4.32 -21.42 15.53
CA THR A 156 4.32 -20.39 16.57
C THR A 156 3.74 -19.09 16.05
N TYR A 157 4.16 -18.65 14.87
CA TYR A 157 3.63 -17.45 14.25
C TYR A 157 2.19 -17.64 13.78
N PHE A 158 1.83 -18.84 13.31
CA PHE A 158 0.45 -19.16 12.96
C PHE A 158 -0.49 -18.97 14.15
N ASN A 159 -0.16 -19.55 15.31
CA ASN A 159 -0.95 -19.43 16.54
C ASN A 159 -1.03 -17.96 17.02
N ILE A 160 0.06 -17.21 16.94
CA ILE A 160 0.07 -15.76 17.25
C ILE A 160 -0.87 -15.00 16.29
N ALA A 161 -0.84 -15.32 15.02
CA ALA A 161 -1.69 -14.67 14.03
C ALA A 161 -3.18 -14.95 14.27
N GLU A 162 -3.54 -16.20 14.52
CA GLU A 162 -4.90 -16.61 14.84
C GLU A 162 -5.42 -15.83 16.07
N GLU A 163 -4.68 -15.86 17.17
CA GLU A 163 -5.04 -15.14 18.38
C GLU A 163 -5.18 -13.63 18.18
N ARG A 164 -4.30 -13.02 17.40
CA ARG A 164 -4.38 -11.58 17.08
C ARG A 164 -5.59 -11.23 16.22
N ILE A 165 -5.90 -12.06 15.23
CA ILE A 165 -7.04 -11.84 14.35
C ILE A 165 -8.36 -12.03 15.10
N GLU A 166 -8.43 -13.00 16.02
CA GLU A 166 -9.63 -13.24 16.82
C GLU A 166 -9.96 -12.10 17.79
N LYS A 167 -8.95 -11.49 18.38
CA LYS A 167 -9.10 -10.40 19.37
C LYS A 167 -9.57 -9.06 18.80
N HIS A 168 -9.46 -8.86 17.50
CA HIS A 168 -9.93 -7.66 16.77
C HIS A 168 -11.33 -7.87 16.20
#